data_8049eb69df9bd5031072f371ecf56111
#
_entry.id   8049eb69df9bd5031072f371ecf56111
#
_cell.length_a   1.000
_cell.length_b   1.000
_cell.length_c   1.000
_cell.angle_alpha   90.00
_cell.angle_beta   90.00
_cell.angle_gamma   90.00
#
_symmetry.space_group_name_H-M   'P 1'
#
loop_
_entity.id
_entity.type
_entity.pdbx_description
1 polymer ?
#
loop_
_entity_poly.entity_id
_entity_poly.type
_entity_poly.pdbx_seq_one_letter_code
_entity_poly.pdbx_strand_id
1 'polypeptide(L)'
;STDVKSELAVLKKLRDEGLISQSQYEAKQQALLDKAFSGTRTASLQPAQKPKLKLNIPANIKFGDYHALVIGIDKYKHLTPLKTAIADAKEMAKVLKDNYGFKVTTLLNPTRGDIIDELDDLRSKLKFKDNLLIYYAGHGWLDEKADQGFWLPSDAKPNRRSNWVSNDILTGTLKAIEAKHVMIVADSCYSGRLVRGAKVSIGDPEYLKKISRKKARVVITSGGLEPVADNAGDGHSPFTSALLKSLRANNGVVDGNSLFNKIRRPVMVSADQTPQFSDIRKAGHDGGDFLFVRRK
;
A
#
# COMPACT_ATOMS: atom_id res chain seq x y z
N SER A 1 -7.69 -3.26 42.54
CA SER A 1 -6.56 -3.82 41.68
C SER A 1 -6.35 -5.33 41.87
N THR A 2 -6.92 -5.94 42.92
CA THR A 2 -6.78 -7.39 43.20
C THR A 2 -7.71 -8.23 42.32
N ASP A 3 -8.83 -7.66 41.90
CA ASP A 3 -9.90 -8.33 41.17
C ASP A 3 -9.51 -8.62 39.70
N VAL A 4 -8.94 -7.65 39.00
CA VAL A 4 -8.58 -7.79 37.57
C VAL A 4 -7.47 -8.81 37.32
N LYS A 5 -6.49 -8.94 38.24
CA LYS A 5 -5.47 -9.96 38.15
C LYS A 5 -6.05 -11.38 38.28
N SER A 6 -6.99 -11.55 39.18
CA SER A 6 -7.69 -12.83 39.40
C SER A 6 -8.53 -13.20 38.17
N GLU A 7 -9.29 -12.26 37.60
CA GLU A 7 -10.11 -12.47 36.41
C GLU A 7 -9.23 -12.80 35.16
N LEU A 8 -8.09 -12.15 35.00
CA LEU A 8 -7.14 -12.45 33.93
C LEU A 8 -6.52 -13.85 34.07
N ALA A 9 -6.23 -14.27 35.30
CA ALA A 9 -5.71 -15.62 35.57
C ALA A 9 -6.75 -16.71 35.24
N VAL A 10 -8.02 -16.49 35.56
CA VAL A 10 -9.13 -17.40 35.22
C VAL A 10 -9.31 -17.46 33.70
N LEU A 11 -9.31 -16.32 33.00
CA LEU A 11 -9.42 -16.29 31.55
C LEU A 11 -8.27 -17.04 30.86
N LYS A 12 -7.04 -16.91 31.36
CA LYS A 12 -5.89 -17.63 30.84
C LYS A 12 -6.07 -19.14 31.01
N LYS A 13 -6.53 -19.58 32.18
CA LYS A 13 -6.79 -21.00 32.45
C LYS A 13 -7.87 -21.57 31.53
N LEU A 14 -8.98 -20.86 31.30
CA LEU A 14 -10.04 -21.27 30.39
C LEU A 14 -9.55 -21.42 28.94
N ARG A 15 -8.63 -20.58 28.48
CA ARG A 15 -8.00 -20.71 27.18
C ARG A 15 -7.07 -21.93 27.12
N ASP A 16 -6.23 -22.10 28.13
CA ASP A 16 -5.24 -23.19 28.18
C ASP A 16 -5.94 -24.58 28.30
N GLU A 17 -7.14 -24.62 28.88
CA GLU A 17 -8.01 -25.79 28.95
C GLU A 17 -8.89 -25.97 27.68
N GLY A 18 -8.76 -25.08 26.68
CA GLY A 18 -9.52 -25.17 25.42
C GLY A 18 -11.02 -24.81 25.54
N LEU A 19 -11.46 -24.28 26.67
CA LEU A 19 -12.85 -23.93 26.95
C LEU A 19 -13.29 -22.60 26.28
N ILE A 20 -12.33 -21.76 25.90
CA ILE A 20 -12.56 -20.56 25.09
C ILE A 20 -11.51 -20.47 23.98
N SER A 21 -11.91 -19.92 22.83
CA SER A 21 -10.99 -19.68 21.71
C SER A 21 -10.01 -18.55 22.01
N GLN A 22 -8.90 -18.49 21.28
CA GLN A 22 -7.91 -17.40 21.39
C GLN A 22 -8.56 -16.03 21.16
N SER A 23 -9.45 -15.92 20.18
CA SER A 23 -10.17 -14.66 19.90
C SER A 23 -11.12 -14.23 21.03
N GLN A 24 -11.79 -15.20 21.67
CA GLN A 24 -12.64 -14.93 22.84
C GLN A 24 -11.81 -14.53 24.06
N TYR A 25 -10.65 -15.12 24.24
CA TYR A 25 -9.71 -14.74 25.29
C TYR A 25 -9.25 -13.28 25.11
N GLU A 26 -8.78 -12.91 23.91
CA GLU A 26 -8.29 -11.55 23.60
C GLU A 26 -9.39 -10.49 23.77
N ALA A 27 -10.60 -10.76 23.29
CA ALA A 27 -11.73 -9.85 23.45
C ALA A 27 -12.10 -9.60 24.92
N LYS A 28 -12.13 -10.67 25.74
CA LYS A 28 -12.45 -10.55 27.17
C LYS A 28 -11.30 -9.92 27.97
N GLN A 29 -10.05 -10.20 27.60
CA GLN A 29 -8.88 -9.56 28.19
C GLN A 29 -8.90 -8.05 27.97
N GLN A 30 -9.19 -7.61 26.73
CA GLN A 30 -9.29 -6.18 26.42
C GLN A 30 -10.41 -5.49 27.20
N ALA A 31 -11.60 -6.12 27.29
CA ALA A 31 -12.73 -5.59 28.04
C ALA A 31 -12.44 -5.42 29.55
N LEU A 32 -11.68 -6.36 30.14
CA LEU A 32 -11.25 -6.26 31.55
C LEU A 32 -10.24 -5.14 31.77
N LEU A 33 -9.31 -4.97 30.85
CA LEU A 33 -8.34 -3.86 30.88
C LEU A 33 -9.05 -2.51 30.74
N ASP A 34 -9.96 -2.39 29.78
CA ASP A 34 -10.75 -1.16 29.58
C ASP A 34 -11.58 -0.80 30.84
N LYS A 35 -12.19 -1.79 31.47
CA LYS A 35 -12.92 -1.63 32.74
C LYS A 35 -12.00 -1.20 33.89
N ALA A 36 -10.81 -1.76 33.98
CA ALA A 36 -9.82 -1.43 35.01
C ALA A 36 -9.29 0.01 34.89
N PHE A 37 -9.18 0.51 33.65
CA PHE A 37 -8.67 1.87 33.38
C PHE A 37 -9.77 2.93 33.30
N SER A 38 -11.06 2.56 33.21
CA SER A 38 -12.18 3.51 33.19
C SER A 38 -12.57 4.04 34.61
N GLY A 39 -12.04 3.44 35.67
CA GLY A 39 -12.30 3.82 37.06
C GLY A 39 -11.60 5.09 37.58
N THR A 40 -10.80 5.78 36.76
CA THR A 40 -9.94 6.91 37.22
C THR A 40 -10.09 8.18 36.38
N ARG A 41 -11.26 8.47 35.79
CA ARG A 41 -11.50 9.73 35.09
C ARG A 41 -12.87 10.31 35.33
N THR A 42 -13.06 10.94 36.49
CA THR A 42 -13.99 12.09 36.65
C THR A 42 -13.15 13.37 36.61
N ALA A 43 -12.92 13.90 35.41
CA ALA A 43 -12.49 15.29 35.20
C ALA A 43 -12.99 15.73 33.82
N SER A 44 -13.88 16.74 33.86
CA SER A 44 -14.39 17.65 32.82
C SER A 44 -14.08 17.30 31.34
N LEU A 45 -15.16 17.02 30.60
CA LEU A 45 -15.18 16.93 29.13
C LEU A 45 -14.91 18.31 28.49
N GLN A 46 -13.63 18.65 28.31
CA GLN A 46 -13.23 19.50 27.21
C GLN A 46 -13.04 18.61 25.97
N PRO A 47 -13.42 19.06 24.75
CA PRO A 47 -13.20 18.26 23.55
C PRO A 47 -11.70 17.99 23.42
N ALA A 48 -11.31 16.72 23.54
CA ALA A 48 -9.93 16.29 23.46
C ALA A 48 -9.36 16.72 22.10
N GLN A 49 -8.49 17.72 22.08
CA GLN A 49 -7.64 18.01 20.95
C GLN A 49 -6.84 16.72 20.67
N LYS A 50 -7.03 16.13 19.48
CA LYS A 50 -6.22 15.00 19.03
C LYS A 50 -4.74 15.39 19.22
N PRO A 51 -3.93 14.56 19.91
CA PRO A 51 -2.53 14.88 20.15
C PRO A 51 -1.88 15.16 18.79
N LYS A 52 -1.30 16.35 18.61
CA LYS A 52 -0.53 16.69 17.41
C LYS A 52 0.62 15.69 17.32
N LEU A 53 0.57 14.82 16.31
CA LEU A 53 1.62 13.87 16.04
C LEU A 53 2.92 14.66 15.84
N LYS A 54 3.96 14.43 16.66
CA LYS A 54 5.27 15.01 16.42
C LYS A 54 5.84 14.34 15.17
N LEU A 55 5.81 15.05 14.05
CA LEU A 55 6.33 14.55 12.77
C LEU A 55 7.85 14.62 12.76
N ASN A 56 8.48 13.49 12.53
CA ASN A 56 9.93 13.37 12.45
C ASN A 56 10.40 13.53 10.98
N ILE A 57 10.39 14.78 10.49
CA ILE A 57 10.71 15.13 9.10
C ILE A 57 12.02 15.95 9.10
N PRO A 58 13.06 15.52 8.35
CA PRO A 58 14.30 16.29 8.21
C PRO A 58 14.02 17.67 7.56
N ALA A 59 14.38 18.75 8.24
CA ALA A 59 14.10 20.13 7.81
C ALA A 59 14.89 20.54 6.56
N ASN A 60 16.00 19.88 6.25
CA ASN A 60 16.92 20.23 5.17
C ASN A 60 16.67 19.48 3.85
N ILE A 61 15.58 18.70 3.74
CA ILE A 61 15.21 17.97 2.52
C ILE A 61 13.95 18.58 1.91
N LYS A 62 14.04 19.00 0.64
CA LYS A 62 12.88 19.45 -0.15
C LYS A 62 12.30 18.26 -0.88
N PHE A 63 11.10 17.83 -0.51
CA PHE A 63 10.46 16.62 -1.04
C PHE A 63 9.62 16.84 -2.30
N GLY A 64 9.33 18.08 -2.69
CA GLY A 64 8.49 18.41 -3.86
C GLY A 64 7.01 18.11 -3.65
N ASP A 65 6.26 18.14 -4.76
CA ASP A 65 4.82 17.82 -4.80
C ASP A 65 4.59 16.33 -4.99
N TYR A 66 3.49 15.84 -4.43
CA TYR A 66 3.11 14.44 -4.48
C TYR A 66 1.81 14.25 -5.26
N HIS A 67 1.84 13.38 -6.24
CA HIS A 67 0.70 13.01 -7.08
C HIS A 67 0.46 11.51 -6.96
N ALA A 68 -0.80 11.10 -7.05
CA ALA A 68 -1.16 9.69 -7.09
C ALA A 68 -2.23 9.43 -8.14
N LEU A 69 -2.02 8.36 -8.91
CA LEU A 69 -3.05 7.71 -9.70
C LEU A 69 -3.47 6.43 -8.96
N VAL A 70 -4.73 6.37 -8.56
CA VAL A 70 -5.27 5.24 -7.79
C VAL A 70 -6.34 4.56 -8.61
N ILE A 71 -6.12 3.27 -8.96
CA ILE A 71 -6.97 2.48 -9.83
C ILE A 71 -7.55 1.32 -9.03
N GLY A 72 -8.89 1.14 -9.06
CA GLY A 72 -9.58 0.01 -8.48
C GLY A 72 -10.62 -0.58 -9.42
N ILE A 73 -10.58 -1.89 -9.66
CA ILE A 73 -11.45 -2.57 -10.62
C ILE A 73 -12.10 -3.79 -9.98
N ASP A 74 -13.39 -3.69 -9.65
CA ASP A 74 -14.22 -4.81 -9.19
C ASP A 74 -15.08 -5.38 -10.31
N LYS A 75 -15.54 -4.51 -11.25
CA LYS A 75 -16.50 -4.87 -12.29
C LYS A 75 -15.81 -5.03 -13.62
N TYR A 76 -15.90 -6.21 -14.16
CA TYR A 76 -15.36 -6.59 -15.47
C TYR A 76 -16.48 -6.97 -16.42
N LYS A 77 -16.39 -6.57 -17.70
CA LYS A 77 -17.38 -6.92 -18.71
C LYS A 77 -17.33 -8.39 -19.13
N HIS A 78 -16.14 -9.00 -19.04
CA HIS A 78 -15.87 -10.33 -19.58
C HIS A 78 -15.02 -11.24 -18.66
N LEU A 79 -14.70 -10.78 -17.45
CA LEU A 79 -13.92 -11.51 -16.46
C LEU A 79 -14.70 -11.61 -15.15
N THR A 80 -14.28 -12.52 -14.27
CA THR A 80 -14.86 -12.66 -12.94
C THR A 80 -14.71 -11.35 -12.15
N PRO A 81 -15.78 -10.85 -11.50
CA PRO A 81 -15.68 -9.64 -10.67
C PRO A 81 -14.83 -9.90 -9.42
N LEU A 82 -14.19 -8.84 -8.91
CA LEU A 82 -13.53 -8.79 -7.59
C LEU A 82 -14.47 -8.15 -6.56
N LYS A 83 -14.06 -8.20 -5.29
CA LYS A 83 -14.91 -7.71 -4.17
C LYS A 83 -14.34 -6.49 -3.46
N THR A 84 -13.01 -6.36 -3.37
CA THR A 84 -12.36 -5.37 -2.50
C THR A 84 -11.58 -4.30 -3.25
N ALA A 85 -11.27 -4.47 -4.54
CA ALA A 85 -10.36 -3.59 -5.26
C ALA A 85 -10.81 -2.11 -5.28
N ILE A 86 -12.12 -1.84 -5.37
CA ILE A 86 -12.65 -0.47 -5.26
C ILE A 86 -12.55 0.07 -3.82
N ALA A 87 -12.85 -0.76 -2.81
CA ALA A 87 -12.72 -0.36 -1.40
C ALA A 87 -11.26 -0.04 -1.07
N ASP A 88 -10.35 -0.88 -1.53
CA ASP A 88 -8.90 -0.71 -1.40
C ASP A 88 -8.42 0.60 -2.04
N ALA A 89 -8.82 0.85 -3.29
CA ALA A 89 -8.48 2.07 -4.01
C ALA A 89 -9.01 3.32 -3.29
N LYS A 90 -10.26 3.33 -2.85
CA LYS A 90 -10.86 4.46 -2.14
C LYS A 90 -10.13 4.76 -0.83
N GLU A 91 -9.83 3.74 -0.04
CA GLU A 91 -9.17 3.92 1.25
C GLU A 91 -7.69 4.32 1.07
N MET A 92 -7.01 3.76 0.05
CA MET A 92 -5.67 4.18 -0.33
C MET A 92 -5.65 5.66 -0.75
N ALA A 93 -6.57 6.08 -1.63
CA ALA A 93 -6.71 7.47 -2.04
C ALA A 93 -6.91 8.41 -0.85
N LYS A 94 -7.78 8.01 0.10
CA LYS A 94 -8.04 8.75 1.34
C LYS A 94 -6.79 8.89 2.20
N VAL A 95 -6.06 7.81 2.47
CA VAL A 95 -4.83 7.83 3.29
C VAL A 95 -3.75 8.69 2.62
N LEU A 96 -3.54 8.56 1.32
CA LEU A 96 -2.56 9.36 0.58
C LEU A 96 -2.89 10.85 0.63
N LYS A 97 -4.15 11.22 0.43
CA LYS A 97 -4.62 12.61 0.50
C LYS A 97 -4.53 13.18 1.92
N ASP A 98 -5.13 12.49 2.89
CA ASP A 98 -5.35 13.04 4.23
C ASP A 98 -4.06 13.03 5.06
N ASN A 99 -3.24 11.98 4.95
CA ASN A 99 -2.06 11.79 5.77
C ASN A 99 -0.77 12.30 5.12
N TYR A 100 -0.71 12.28 3.79
CA TYR A 100 0.52 12.55 3.05
C TYR A 100 0.42 13.75 2.12
N GLY A 101 -0.78 14.31 1.91
CA GLY A 101 -0.99 15.52 1.12
C GLY A 101 -0.82 15.30 -0.40
N PHE A 102 -1.07 14.09 -0.89
CA PHE A 102 -1.06 13.81 -2.32
C PHE A 102 -2.21 14.50 -3.05
N LYS A 103 -1.94 14.96 -4.26
CA LYS A 103 -2.95 15.28 -5.27
C LYS A 103 -3.35 13.97 -5.94
N VAL A 104 -4.56 13.49 -5.67
CA VAL A 104 -5.00 12.14 -6.05
C VAL A 104 -6.02 12.19 -7.17
N THR A 105 -5.73 11.49 -8.28
CA THR A 105 -6.70 11.07 -9.30
C THR A 105 -7.13 9.64 -9.00
N THR A 106 -8.44 9.36 -9.01
CA THR A 106 -8.97 8.03 -8.74
C THR A 106 -9.81 7.54 -9.92
N LEU A 107 -9.45 6.40 -10.47
CA LEU A 107 -10.18 5.71 -11.53
C LEU A 107 -10.82 4.44 -10.97
N LEU A 108 -12.16 4.36 -11.05
CA LEU A 108 -12.92 3.20 -10.57
C LEU A 108 -13.55 2.48 -11.77
N ASN A 109 -13.24 1.21 -11.94
CA ASN A 109 -13.60 0.38 -13.08
C ASN A 109 -13.24 1.02 -14.45
N PRO A 110 -12.02 1.59 -14.59
CA PRO A 110 -11.63 2.21 -15.86
C PRO A 110 -11.50 1.18 -16.98
N THR A 111 -11.73 1.65 -18.19
CA THR A 111 -11.33 0.96 -19.43
C THR A 111 -9.82 1.13 -19.66
N ARG A 112 -9.30 0.40 -20.66
CA ARG A 112 -7.91 0.62 -21.10
C ARG A 112 -7.66 2.06 -21.55
N GLY A 113 -8.62 2.64 -22.30
CA GLY A 113 -8.52 4.04 -22.75
C GLY A 113 -8.35 5.00 -21.58
N ASP A 114 -9.24 4.92 -20.58
CA ASP A 114 -9.21 5.79 -19.41
C ASP A 114 -7.85 5.74 -18.66
N ILE A 115 -7.24 4.54 -18.57
CA ILE A 115 -5.93 4.38 -17.93
C ILE A 115 -4.82 5.04 -18.75
N ILE A 116 -4.83 4.86 -20.07
CA ILE A 116 -3.81 5.43 -20.96
C ILE A 116 -3.92 6.95 -21.01
N ASP A 117 -5.12 7.49 -21.12
CA ASP A 117 -5.36 8.93 -21.16
C ASP A 117 -4.86 9.62 -19.88
N GLU A 118 -5.15 9.05 -18.70
CA GLU A 118 -4.65 9.61 -17.43
C GLU A 118 -3.11 9.50 -17.32
N LEU A 119 -2.50 8.41 -17.82
CA LEU A 119 -1.04 8.29 -17.85
C LEU A 119 -0.40 9.34 -18.76
N ASP A 120 -1.01 9.65 -19.92
CA ASP A 120 -0.55 10.70 -20.84
C ASP A 120 -0.75 12.08 -20.23
N ASP A 121 -1.83 12.31 -19.53
CA ASP A 121 -2.08 13.53 -18.74
C ASP A 121 -1.00 13.75 -17.68
N LEU A 122 -0.68 12.71 -16.90
CA LEU A 122 0.38 12.76 -15.89
C LEU A 122 1.74 13.03 -16.53
N ARG A 123 2.02 12.41 -17.69
CA ARG A 123 3.24 12.66 -18.45
C ARG A 123 3.38 14.13 -18.87
N SER A 124 2.29 14.77 -19.27
CA SER A 124 2.28 16.18 -19.69
C SER A 124 2.39 17.18 -18.53
N LYS A 125 1.83 16.83 -17.36
CA LYS A 125 1.69 17.71 -16.19
C LYS A 125 2.89 17.67 -15.24
N LEU A 126 3.47 16.47 -15.02
CA LEU A 126 4.48 16.27 -13.97
C LEU A 126 5.84 16.84 -14.36
N LYS A 127 6.53 17.42 -13.37
CA LYS A 127 7.86 18.03 -13.52
C LYS A 127 8.90 17.32 -12.67
N PHE A 128 10.17 17.60 -12.91
CA PHE A 128 11.30 16.94 -12.25
C PHE A 128 11.25 16.98 -10.70
N LYS A 129 10.59 17.96 -10.09
CA LYS A 129 10.46 18.05 -8.63
C LYS A 129 9.32 17.21 -8.05
N ASP A 130 8.46 16.67 -8.90
CA ASP A 130 7.28 15.93 -8.48
C ASP A 130 7.60 14.47 -8.18
N ASN A 131 6.69 13.86 -7.42
CA ASN A 131 6.70 12.45 -7.07
C ASN A 131 5.37 11.84 -7.48
N LEU A 132 5.38 10.66 -8.09
CA LEU A 132 4.20 9.95 -8.57
C LEU A 132 4.09 8.58 -7.93
N LEU A 133 2.97 8.31 -7.27
CA LEU A 133 2.55 6.98 -6.88
C LEU A 133 1.46 6.49 -7.82
N ILE A 134 1.58 5.28 -8.36
CA ILE A 134 0.52 4.60 -9.08
C ILE A 134 0.12 3.38 -8.25
N TYR A 135 -1.12 3.38 -7.76
CA TYR A 135 -1.72 2.23 -7.08
C TYR A 135 -2.70 1.54 -8.02
N TYR A 136 -2.57 0.24 -8.14
CA TYR A 136 -3.45 -0.60 -8.95
C TYR A 136 -3.98 -1.76 -8.12
N ALA A 137 -5.30 -1.90 -8.03
CA ALA A 137 -5.98 -3.07 -7.49
C ALA A 137 -6.94 -3.63 -8.55
N GLY A 138 -6.71 -4.86 -8.98
CA GLY A 138 -7.46 -5.47 -10.06
C GLY A 138 -6.80 -6.74 -10.60
N HIS A 139 -7.42 -7.36 -11.62
CA HIS A 139 -6.82 -8.52 -12.26
C HIS A 139 -5.52 -8.19 -12.99
N GLY A 140 -4.58 -9.10 -12.89
CA GLY A 140 -3.36 -9.13 -13.68
C GLY A 140 -3.22 -10.45 -14.44
N TRP A 141 -2.41 -10.46 -15.48
CA TRP A 141 -2.10 -11.66 -16.24
C TRP A 141 -0.65 -11.71 -16.70
N LEU A 142 -0.07 -12.91 -16.74
CA LEU A 142 1.27 -13.16 -17.25
C LEU A 142 1.23 -14.00 -18.51
N ASP A 143 1.89 -13.52 -19.55
CA ASP A 143 2.34 -14.36 -20.66
C ASP A 143 3.74 -14.92 -20.31
N GLU A 144 3.76 -16.15 -19.78
CA GLU A 144 5.02 -16.79 -19.37
C GLU A 144 5.97 -17.01 -20.56
N LYS A 145 5.43 -17.26 -21.77
CA LYS A 145 6.23 -17.47 -22.98
C LYS A 145 6.88 -16.19 -23.46
N ALA A 146 6.16 -15.08 -23.35
CA ALA A 146 6.65 -13.76 -23.75
C ALA A 146 7.35 -13.02 -22.59
N ASP A 147 7.32 -13.57 -21.37
CA ASP A 147 7.79 -12.90 -20.14
C ASP A 147 7.18 -11.51 -19.96
N GLN A 148 5.87 -11.39 -20.25
CA GLN A 148 5.16 -10.11 -20.26
C GLN A 148 3.95 -10.11 -19.35
N GLY A 149 3.92 -9.16 -18.40
CA GLY A 149 2.79 -8.92 -17.51
C GLY A 149 1.82 -7.88 -18.07
N PHE A 150 0.57 -7.97 -17.63
CA PHE A 150 -0.52 -7.08 -18.04
C PHE A 150 -1.43 -6.74 -16.86
N TRP A 151 -1.88 -5.50 -16.79
CA TRP A 151 -3.08 -5.14 -16.05
C TRP A 151 -4.30 -5.35 -16.92
N LEU A 152 -5.36 -5.87 -16.33
CA LEU A 152 -6.62 -6.17 -17.04
C LEU A 152 -7.66 -5.10 -16.66
N PRO A 153 -7.94 -4.11 -17.53
CA PRO A 153 -8.97 -3.10 -17.30
C PRO A 153 -10.39 -3.68 -17.32
N SER A 154 -11.39 -2.87 -16.97
CA SER A 154 -12.81 -3.31 -16.90
C SER A 154 -13.37 -3.86 -18.21
N ASP A 155 -12.81 -3.45 -19.34
CA ASP A 155 -13.17 -3.89 -20.71
C ASP A 155 -12.26 -5.00 -21.25
N ALA A 156 -11.36 -5.55 -20.42
CA ALA A 156 -10.49 -6.65 -20.82
C ALA A 156 -11.28 -7.88 -21.24
N LYS A 157 -10.86 -8.47 -22.37
CA LYS A 157 -11.45 -9.71 -22.91
C LYS A 157 -10.51 -10.88 -22.66
N PRO A 158 -11.02 -12.08 -22.31
CA PRO A 158 -10.20 -13.27 -22.22
C PRO A 158 -9.44 -13.51 -23.52
N ASN A 159 -8.17 -13.87 -23.45
CA ASN A 159 -7.32 -14.23 -24.57
C ASN A 159 -7.19 -13.15 -25.69
N ARG A 160 -7.47 -11.87 -25.38
CA ARG A 160 -7.41 -10.76 -26.33
C ARG A 160 -6.68 -9.56 -25.72
N ARG A 161 -5.39 -9.43 -25.99
CA ARG A 161 -4.51 -8.40 -25.40
C ARG A 161 -4.79 -6.96 -25.87
N SER A 162 -5.70 -6.75 -26.83
CA SER A 162 -6.01 -5.40 -27.36
C SER A 162 -6.52 -4.42 -26.30
N ASN A 163 -7.23 -4.92 -25.27
CA ASN A 163 -7.75 -4.12 -24.17
C ASN A 163 -6.96 -4.28 -22.86
N TRP A 164 -5.75 -4.82 -22.91
CA TRP A 164 -4.90 -4.99 -21.74
C TRP A 164 -3.82 -3.90 -21.71
N VAL A 165 -3.37 -3.52 -20.53
CA VAL A 165 -2.26 -2.59 -20.35
C VAL A 165 -1.00 -3.40 -20.05
N SER A 166 -0.07 -3.46 -21.01
CA SER A 166 1.18 -4.22 -20.86
C SER A 166 2.19 -3.50 -19.97
N ASN A 167 3.05 -4.27 -19.30
CA ASN A 167 4.19 -3.72 -18.55
C ASN A 167 5.14 -2.88 -19.45
N ASP A 168 5.22 -3.16 -20.75
CA ASP A 168 6.02 -2.36 -21.67
C ASP A 168 5.44 -0.96 -21.88
N ILE A 169 4.13 -0.85 -22.01
CA ILE A 169 3.44 0.46 -22.07
C ILE A 169 3.71 1.23 -20.78
N LEU A 170 3.50 0.60 -19.62
CA LEU A 170 3.78 1.23 -18.32
C LEU A 170 5.25 1.69 -18.24
N THR A 171 6.19 0.81 -18.52
CA THR A 171 7.62 1.10 -18.47
C THR A 171 8.02 2.24 -19.41
N GLY A 172 7.50 2.23 -20.65
CA GLY A 172 7.73 3.29 -21.64
C GLY A 172 7.21 4.64 -21.16
N THR A 173 5.97 4.68 -20.63
CA THR A 173 5.37 5.88 -20.08
C THR A 173 6.14 6.40 -18.86
N LEU A 174 6.50 5.52 -17.90
CA LEU A 174 7.27 5.90 -16.72
C LEU A 174 8.66 6.41 -17.04
N LYS A 175 9.29 5.91 -18.11
CA LYS A 175 10.57 6.43 -18.62
C LYS A 175 10.42 7.87 -19.11
N ALA A 176 9.29 8.18 -19.76
CA ALA A 176 9.01 9.50 -20.34
C ALA A 176 8.49 10.52 -19.31
N ILE A 177 7.94 10.10 -18.17
CA ILE A 177 7.50 10.97 -17.09
C ILE A 177 8.71 11.65 -16.43
N GLU A 178 8.67 12.99 -16.33
CA GLU A 178 9.75 13.77 -15.74
C GLU A 178 9.89 13.62 -14.23
N ALA A 179 8.80 13.26 -13.50
CA ALA A 179 8.81 13.14 -12.04
C ALA A 179 10.06 12.39 -11.55
N LYS A 180 10.70 12.91 -10.48
CA LYS A 180 11.95 12.35 -9.97
C LYS A 180 11.75 10.95 -9.38
N HIS A 181 10.73 10.79 -8.55
CA HIS A 181 10.43 9.52 -7.91
C HIS A 181 9.09 9.00 -8.40
N VAL A 182 9.09 7.80 -8.93
CA VAL A 182 7.88 7.09 -9.32
C VAL A 182 7.86 5.73 -8.66
N MET A 183 6.73 5.40 -8.04
CA MET A 183 6.48 4.10 -7.45
C MET A 183 5.19 3.53 -8.00
N ILE A 184 5.22 2.27 -8.41
CA ILE A 184 4.02 1.46 -8.61
C ILE A 184 3.78 0.61 -7.36
N VAL A 185 2.53 0.53 -6.94
CA VAL A 185 2.04 -0.42 -5.94
C VAL A 185 0.93 -1.21 -6.61
N ALA A 186 1.18 -2.49 -6.90
CA ALA A 186 0.26 -3.33 -7.63
C ALA A 186 -0.26 -4.48 -6.75
N ASP A 187 -1.55 -4.41 -6.45
CA ASP A 187 -2.30 -5.48 -5.80
C ASP A 187 -3.05 -6.29 -6.87
N SER A 188 -2.31 -7.19 -7.50
CA SER A 188 -2.81 -8.00 -8.60
C SER A 188 -2.06 -9.33 -8.68
N CYS A 189 -2.74 -10.37 -9.21
CA CYS A 189 -2.22 -11.74 -9.32
C CYS A 189 -0.91 -11.89 -10.11
N TYR A 190 -0.43 -10.86 -10.78
CA TYR A 190 0.82 -10.92 -11.53
C TYR A 190 1.52 -9.57 -11.61
N SER A 191 2.57 -9.46 -10.84
CA SER A 191 3.43 -8.28 -10.84
C SER A 191 4.93 -8.61 -10.62
N GLY A 192 5.24 -9.89 -10.46
CA GLY A 192 6.51 -10.39 -9.90
C GLY A 192 7.76 -10.33 -10.77
N ARG A 193 7.69 -10.04 -12.08
CA ARG A 193 8.90 -10.05 -12.95
C ARG A 193 9.50 -8.68 -13.24
N LEU A 194 9.08 -7.65 -12.54
CA LEU A 194 9.80 -6.37 -12.54
C LEU A 194 11.02 -6.37 -11.60
N VAL A 195 11.33 -7.48 -10.92
CA VAL A 195 12.07 -7.52 -9.66
C VAL A 195 13.53 -7.99 -9.74
N ARG A 196 14.45 -7.25 -9.10
CA ARG A 196 15.70 -7.73 -8.48
C ARG A 196 15.98 -6.93 -7.21
N GLY A 197 16.23 -7.65 -6.10
CA GLY A 197 16.28 -7.07 -4.75
C GLY A 197 17.52 -6.21 -4.46
N ALA A 198 17.31 -5.24 -3.57
CA ALA A 198 18.37 -4.48 -2.90
C ALA A 198 18.14 -4.47 -1.39
N LYS A 199 19.23 -4.54 -0.61
CA LYS A 199 19.21 -4.44 0.87
C LYS A 199 19.55 -3.01 1.28
N VAL A 200 18.77 -2.41 2.20
CA VAL A 200 19.09 -1.08 2.75
C VAL A 200 18.67 -0.92 4.20
N SER A 201 19.36 -0.03 4.91
CA SER A 201 19.25 0.32 6.32
C SER A 201 18.21 1.44 6.56
N ILE A 202 17.49 1.37 7.69
CA ILE A 202 16.32 2.20 8.01
C ILE A 202 16.74 3.52 8.68
N GLY A 203 16.21 4.68 8.21
CA GLY A 203 16.04 5.88 9.04
C GLY A 203 17.21 6.86 9.19
N ASP A 204 18.33 6.68 8.52
CA ASP A 204 19.46 7.63 8.57
C ASP A 204 19.15 8.89 7.72
N PRO A 205 19.22 10.13 8.30
CA PRO A 205 19.01 11.38 7.55
C PRO A 205 19.94 11.57 6.35
N GLU A 206 21.20 11.16 6.44
CA GLU A 206 22.14 11.25 5.32
C GLU A 206 21.79 10.25 4.22
N TYR A 207 21.31 9.06 4.58
CA TYR A 207 20.76 8.10 3.64
C TYR A 207 19.53 8.67 2.91
N LEU A 208 18.53 9.21 3.65
CA LEU A 208 17.34 9.83 3.08
C LEU A 208 17.69 10.98 2.13
N LYS A 209 18.66 11.81 2.50
CA LYS A 209 19.18 12.89 1.65
C LYS A 209 19.84 12.36 0.37
N LYS A 210 20.60 11.26 0.47
CA LYS A 210 21.25 10.63 -0.69
C LYS A 210 20.23 10.07 -1.68
N ILE A 211 19.25 9.28 -1.21
CA ILE A 211 18.26 8.65 -2.07
C ILE A 211 17.24 9.66 -2.63
N SER A 212 16.92 10.74 -1.90
CA SER A 212 16.01 11.80 -2.35
C SER A 212 16.57 12.61 -3.55
N ARG A 213 17.88 12.58 -3.79
CA ARG A 213 18.52 13.26 -4.92
C ARG A 213 18.54 12.45 -6.20
N LYS A 214 18.42 11.14 -6.10
CA LYS A 214 18.49 10.20 -7.20
C LYS A 214 17.13 9.89 -7.80
N LYS A 215 17.07 9.60 -9.08
CA LYS A 215 15.85 9.19 -9.76
C LYS A 215 15.42 7.81 -9.29
N ALA A 216 14.15 7.69 -8.88
CA ALA A 216 13.55 6.41 -8.48
C ALA A 216 12.51 5.95 -9.48
N ARG A 217 12.55 4.67 -9.82
CA ARG A 217 11.54 3.92 -10.55
C ARG A 217 11.42 2.56 -9.88
N VAL A 218 10.51 2.45 -8.93
CA VAL A 218 10.39 1.28 -8.06
C VAL A 218 8.98 0.73 -8.06
N VAL A 219 8.84 -0.54 -7.71
CA VAL A 219 7.55 -1.24 -7.64
C VAL A 219 7.46 -2.10 -6.39
N ILE A 220 6.30 -2.10 -5.75
CA ILE A 220 5.86 -3.10 -4.77
C ILE A 220 4.70 -3.87 -5.39
N THR A 221 4.72 -5.20 -5.24
CA THR A 221 3.66 -6.08 -5.74
C THR A 221 3.16 -6.99 -4.63
N SER A 222 1.88 -7.36 -4.68
CA SER A 222 1.25 -8.22 -3.66
C SER A 222 1.68 -9.67 -3.73
N GLY A 223 2.06 -10.17 -4.92
CA GLY A 223 2.47 -11.55 -5.10
C GLY A 223 3.04 -11.85 -6.48
N GLY A 224 3.34 -13.11 -6.72
CA GLY A 224 3.81 -13.65 -8.00
C GLY A 224 2.68 -14.23 -8.85
N LEU A 225 2.69 -15.56 -9.03
CA LEU A 225 1.68 -16.29 -9.81
C LEU A 225 0.46 -16.72 -8.96
N GLU A 226 0.55 -16.60 -7.64
CA GLU A 226 -0.51 -17.01 -6.74
C GLU A 226 -1.72 -16.08 -6.88
N PRO A 227 -2.97 -16.59 -6.81
CA PRO A 227 -4.16 -15.79 -6.77
C PRO A 227 -4.12 -14.78 -5.62
N VAL A 228 -4.44 -13.52 -5.88
CA VAL A 228 -4.55 -12.52 -4.84
C VAL A 228 -5.79 -12.80 -4.00
N ALA A 229 -5.62 -12.94 -2.69
CA ALA A 229 -6.75 -13.05 -1.79
C ALA A 229 -7.57 -11.75 -1.79
N ASP A 230 -8.87 -11.88 -2.03
CA ASP A 230 -9.79 -10.75 -2.24
C ASP A 230 -10.49 -10.31 -0.93
N ASN A 231 -10.05 -10.77 0.25
CA ASN A 231 -10.59 -10.33 1.54
C ASN A 231 -9.71 -10.78 2.71
N ALA A 232 -9.24 -9.85 3.53
CA ALA A 232 -8.54 -10.10 4.79
C ALA A 232 -9.48 -10.20 6.01
N GLY A 233 -10.80 -10.08 5.81
CA GLY A 233 -11.79 -10.03 6.91
C GLY A 233 -12.13 -8.60 7.38
N ASP A 234 -11.37 -7.59 6.97
CA ASP A 234 -11.63 -6.17 7.27
C ASP A 234 -12.19 -5.38 6.06
N GLY A 235 -12.58 -6.09 5.00
CA GLY A 235 -13.12 -5.48 3.77
C GLY A 235 -12.05 -5.04 2.76
N HIS A 236 -10.79 -5.39 3.01
CA HIS A 236 -9.64 -5.12 2.17
C HIS A 236 -8.91 -6.41 1.78
N SER A 237 -8.07 -6.34 0.75
CA SER A 237 -7.11 -7.41 0.49
C SER A 237 -6.06 -7.50 1.61
N PRO A 238 -5.45 -8.66 1.87
CA PRO A 238 -4.38 -8.79 2.85
C PRO A 238 -3.19 -7.85 2.59
N PHE A 239 -2.85 -7.65 1.33
CA PHE A 239 -1.78 -6.75 0.93
C PHE A 239 -2.13 -5.28 1.22
N THR A 240 -3.29 -4.82 0.77
CA THR A 240 -3.73 -3.44 0.99
C THR A 240 -3.98 -3.17 2.47
N SER A 241 -4.53 -4.12 3.23
CA SER A 241 -4.70 -3.99 4.69
C SER A 241 -3.36 -3.77 5.39
N ALA A 242 -2.34 -4.56 5.09
CA ALA A 242 -0.99 -4.41 5.65
C ALA A 242 -0.34 -3.06 5.25
N LEU A 243 -0.52 -2.65 3.99
CA LEU A 243 0.00 -1.39 3.47
C LEU A 243 -0.65 -0.18 4.14
N LEU A 244 -1.98 -0.14 4.23
CA LEU A 244 -2.73 0.91 4.91
C LEU A 244 -2.35 1.03 6.38
N LYS A 245 -2.24 -0.11 7.09
CA LYS A 245 -1.79 -0.14 8.50
C LYS A 245 -0.40 0.46 8.65
N SER A 246 0.54 0.10 7.78
CA SER A 246 1.92 0.61 7.82
C SER A 246 2.01 2.10 7.49
N LEU A 247 1.24 2.58 6.51
CA LEU A 247 1.16 4.00 6.16
C LEU A 247 0.52 4.82 7.27
N ARG A 248 -0.53 4.33 7.92
CA ARG A 248 -1.17 5.02 9.05
C ARG A 248 -0.27 5.13 10.27
N ALA A 249 0.55 4.11 10.52
CA ALA A 249 1.49 4.08 11.65
C ALA A 249 2.75 4.93 11.42
N ASN A 250 3.04 5.35 10.18
CA ASN A 250 4.20 6.20 9.89
C ASN A 250 4.00 7.61 10.45
N ASN A 251 4.96 8.10 11.23
CA ASN A 251 4.95 9.43 11.85
C ASN A 251 6.07 10.36 11.32
N GLY A 252 6.71 10.01 10.20
CA GLY A 252 7.80 10.79 9.63
C GLY A 252 8.00 10.52 8.15
N VAL A 253 9.20 10.13 7.79
CA VAL A 253 9.58 9.73 6.44
C VAL A 253 9.86 8.23 6.42
N VAL A 254 9.22 7.52 5.50
CA VAL A 254 9.52 6.10 5.23
C VAL A 254 9.79 5.92 3.73
N ASP A 255 10.90 5.27 3.40
CA ASP A 255 11.24 4.89 2.04
C ASP A 255 10.49 3.63 1.59
N GLY A 256 10.42 3.40 0.28
CA GLY A 256 9.68 2.30 -0.32
C GLY A 256 10.15 0.93 0.14
N ASN A 257 11.47 0.73 0.26
CA ASN A 257 12.05 -0.52 0.73
C ASN A 257 11.73 -0.79 2.21
N SER A 258 11.84 0.23 3.06
CA SER A 258 11.45 0.14 4.48
C SER A 258 9.95 -0.14 4.64
N LEU A 259 9.10 0.47 3.82
CA LEU A 259 7.67 0.17 3.79
C LEU A 259 7.42 -1.28 3.39
N PHE A 260 8.07 -1.75 2.32
CA PHE A 260 7.99 -3.14 1.88
C PHE A 260 8.38 -4.13 2.98
N ASN A 261 9.49 -3.90 3.69
CA ASN A 261 9.92 -4.78 4.78
C ASN A 261 8.89 -4.87 5.91
N LYS A 262 8.15 -3.78 6.19
CA LYS A 262 7.07 -3.77 7.18
C LYS A 262 5.85 -4.58 6.76
N ILE A 263 5.51 -4.60 5.47
CA ILE A 263 4.30 -5.26 4.98
C ILE A 263 4.52 -6.72 4.57
N ARG A 264 5.73 -7.09 4.14
CA ARG A 264 6.02 -8.42 3.57
C ARG A 264 5.61 -9.56 4.49
N ARG A 265 6.09 -9.56 5.75
CA ARG A 265 5.77 -10.63 6.70
C ARG A 265 4.29 -10.71 7.06
N PRO A 266 3.60 -9.61 7.41
CA PRO A 266 2.15 -9.63 7.64
C PRO A 266 1.37 -10.24 6.48
N VAL A 267 1.67 -9.89 5.23
CA VAL A 267 0.98 -10.43 4.06
C VAL A 267 1.23 -11.94 3.92
N MET A 268 2.49 -12.38 4.01
CA MET A 268 2.85 -13.82 3.92
C MET A 268 2.23 -14.68 5.03
N VAL A 269 1.90 -14.09 6.18
CA VAL A 269 1.23 -14.79 7.28
C VAL A 269 -0.29 -14.86 7.08
N SER A 270 -0.87 -13.83 6.47
CA SER A 270 -2.34 -13.71 6.32
C SER A 270 -2.88 -14.26 5.00
N ALA A 271 -2.02 -14.50 4.01
CA ALA A 271 -2.41 -14.99 2.70
C ALA A 271 -1.27 -15.80 2.06
N ASP A 272 -1.63 -16.69 1.13
CA ASP A 272 -0.67 -17.39 0.27
C ASP A 272 -0.18 -16.46 -0.85
N GLN A 273 0.56 -15.40 -0.43
CA GLN A 273 1.09 -14.36 -1.30
C GLN A 273 2.50 -14.01 -0.86
N THR A 274 3.40 -13.81 -1.83
CA THR A 274 4.79 -13.41 -1.57
C THR A 274 5.07 -12.04 -2.16
N PRO A 275 4.84 -10.95 -1.40
CA PRO A 275 5.11 -9.59 -1.88
C PRO A 275 6.55 -9.40 -2.32
N GLN A 276 6.73 -8.57 -3.33
CA GLN A 276 8.05 -8.29 -3.91
C GLN A 276 8.28 -6.78 -4.04
N PHE A 277 9.55 -6.37 -3.93
CA PHE A 277 9.99 -4.98 -4.13
C PHE A 277 11.17 -4.94 -5.08
N SER A 278 11.15 -4.02 -6.06
CA SER A 278 12.30 -3.83 -6.96
C SER A 278 12.32 -2.50 -7.69
N ASP A 279 13.42 -2.24 -8.40
CA ASP A 279 13.45 -1.25 -9.46
C ASP A 279 12.70 -1.72 -10.72
N ILE A 280 12.11 -0.76 -11.45
CA ILE A 280 11.44 -1.00 -12.72
C ILE A 280 12.49 -0.93 -13.83
N ARG A 281 12.77 -2.09 -14.44
CA ARG A 281 13.77 -2.19 -15.52
C ARG A 281 13.44 -1.25 -16.69
N LYS A 282 14.47 -0.67 -17.29
CA LYS A 282 14.39 0.22 -18.46
C LYS A 282 13.57 1.50 -18.25
N ALA A 283 13.06 1.77 -17.06
CA ALA A 283 12.29 2.98 -16.73
C ALA A 283 13.17 4.17 -16.29
N GLY A 284 14.49 4.02 -16.26
CA GLY A 284 15.44 5.09 -15.90
C GLY A 284 15.65 5.23 -14.39
N HIS A 285 15.64 4.14 -13.64
CA HIS A 285 16.03 4.11 -12.22
C HIS A 285 17.53 4.43 -12.05
N ASP A 286 17.88 5.26 -11.06
CA ASP A 286 19.26 5.70 -10.75
C ASP A 286 19.61 5.47 -9.25
N GLY A 287 19.06 4.44 -8.65
CA GLY A 287 19.34 4.07 -7.25
C GLY A 287 18.74 5.02 -6.21
N GLY A 288 17.69 5.77 -6.56
CA GLY A 288 16.81 6.46 -5.61
C GLY A 288 15.78 5.52 -4.99
N ASP A 289 14.96 6.04 -4.07
CA ASP A 289 13.78 5.34 -3.59
C ASP A 289 12.61 6.32 -3.47
N PHE A 290 11.40 5.79 -3.35
CA PHE A 290 10.20 6.59 -3.15
C PHE A 290 10.05 6.91 -1.67
N LEU A 291 9.85 8.18 -1.33
CA LEU A 291 9.77 8.65 0.06
C LEU A 291 8.34 9.03 0.41
N PHE A 292 7.73 8.31 1.34
CA PHE A 292 6.44 8.69 1.93
C PHE A 292 6.68 9.66 3.08
N VAL A 293 6.32 10.92 2.89
CA VAL A 293 6.51 12.00 3.86
C VAL A 293 5.19 12.32 4.54
N ARG A 294 5.04 11.97 5.81
CA ARG A 294 3.85 12.28 6.60
C ARG A 294 3.66 13.78 6.70
N ARG A 295 2.45 14.28 6.43
CA ARG A 295 2.11 15.71 6.45
C ARG A 295 1.14 16.10 7.56
N LYS A 296 0.30 15.14 7.99
CA LYS A 296 -0.74 15.36 9.01
C LYS A 296 -0.86 14.19 9.96
#